data_5b382ea20d283ce622ba53be05164262
#
_entry.id   5b382ea20d283ce622ba53be05164262
#
_cell.length_a   1.000
_cell.length_b   1.000
_cell.length_c   1.000
_cell.angle_alpha   90.00
_cell.angle_beta   90.00
_cell.angle_gamma   90.00
#
_symmetry.space_group_name_H-M   'P 1'
#
loop_
_entity.id
_entity.type
_entity.pdbx_description
1 polymer ?
#
loop_
_entity_poly.entity_id
_entity_poly.type
_entity_poly.pdbx_seq_one_letter_code
_entity_poly.pdbx_strand_id
1 'polypeptide(L)'
;MDFNQFKEKINHKFNINLNGYKERQLKRRIDSLMHYQGYSDYASYFSTLENDPERWAQFMDKVTINVSEFFRNPDIFKTLEEKIIPYLIEQYGSLKIWSAACSNGAEPYSTAMLLKELSGGRHTIHATDMDDKILALAKQGCYPANIIKNVSDTRKRKYFEEKNGQYQLNNSARDLVSFRKHDLLTGRYEGGYHLIVCRNVTIYFTREAQMELYSKFNKSLAQGGILFIGATENIINYHELGFEKYLPWFYRKVK
;
A
#
# COMPACT_ATOMS: atom_id res chain seq x y z
N MET A 1 -1.01 -31.27 -10.23
CA MET A 1 -0.41 -30.32 -9.27
C MET A 1 -1.51 -29.79 -8.37
N ASP A 2 -1.36 -29.89 -7.06
CA ASP A 2 -2.29 -29.28 -6.11
C ASP A 2 -1.99 -27.79 -5.86
N PHE A 3 -2.84 -27.11 -5.06
CA PHE A 3 -2.71 -25.68 -4.82
C PHE A 3 -1.45 -25.31 -4.01
N ASN A 4 -1.01 -26.17 -3.09
CA ASN A 4 0.20 -25.93 -2.31
C ASN A 4 1.45 -25.99 -3.20
N GLN A 5 1.54 -27.01 -4.03
CA GLN A 5 2.61 -27.14 -5.03
C GLN A 5 2.61 -25.97 -6.03
N PHE A 6 1.43 -25.47 -6.40
CA PHE A 6 1.33 -24.27 -7.23
C PHE A 6 1.89 -23.03 -6.52
N LYS A 7 1.52 -22.79 -5.25
CA LYS A 7 2.07 -21.67 -4.45
C LYS A 7 3.60 -21.75 -4.34
N GLU A 8 4.15 -22.93 -4.09
CA GLU A 8 5.60 -23.14 -4.00
C GLU A 8 6.31 -22.85 -5.32
N LYS A 9 5.75 -23.28 -6.45
CA LYS A 9 6.29 -22.96 -7.76
C LYS A 9 6.27 -21.47 -8.07
N ILE A 10 5.16 -20.77 -7.76
CA ILE A 10 5.06 -19.32 -7.88
C ILE A 10 6.14 -18.63 -7.02
N ASN A 11 6.28 -19.05 -5.76
CA ASN A 11 7.30 -18.51 -4.88
C ASN A 11 8.72 -18.70 -5.44
N HIS A 12 9.04 -19.91 -5.86
CA HIS A 12 10.37 -20.23 -6.41
C HIS A 12 10.69 -19.45 -7.71
N LYS A 13 9.74 -19.38 -8.63
CA LYS A 13 9.93 -18.76 -9.94
C LYS A 13 9.91 -17.24 -9.91
N PHE A 14 8.97 -16.66 -9.16
CA PHE A 14 8.67 -15.22 -9.19
C PHE A 14 9.01 -14.50 -7.89
N ASN A 15 9.53 -15.24 -6.89
CA ASN A 15 9.87 -14.71 -5.57
C ASN A 15 8.69 -13.99 -4.86
N ILE A 16 7.49 -14.59 -4.96
CA ILE A 16 6.26 -14.08 -4.34
C ILE A 16 5.76 -15.08 -3.31
N ASN A 17 5.74 -14.68 -2.04
CA ASN A 17 5.30 -15.57 -0.94
C ASN A 17 3.77 -15.61 -0.82
N LEU A 18 3.13 -16.51 -1.56
CA LEU A 18 1.68 -16.75 -1.46
C LEU A 18 1.26 -17.46 -0.17
N ASN A 19 2.19 -18.08 0.58
CA ASN A 19 1.88 -18.75 1.85
C ASN A 19 1.55 -17.77 2.99
N GLY A 20 1.97 -16.51 2.88
CA GLY A 20 1.58 -15.47 3.82
C GLY A 20 0.14 -14.96 3.66
N TYR A 21 -0.58 -15.40 2.62
CA TYR A 21 -1.98 -15.02 2.38
C TYR A 21 -2.97 -16.01 2.98
N LYS A 22 -4.16 -15.54 3.38
CA LYS A 22 -5.28 -16.37 3.82
C LYS A 22 -5.71 -17.30 2.69
N GLU A 23 -5.42 -18.59 2.83
CA GLU A 23 -5.52 -19.59 1.76
C GLU A 23 -6.90 -19.65 1.09
N ARG A 24 -7.98 -19.72 1.88
CA ARG A 24 -9.35 -19.83 1.34
C ARG A 24 -9.70 -18.67 0.40
N GLN A 25 -9.29 -17.46 0.74
CA GLN A 25 -9.59 -16.26 -0.07
C GLN A 25 -8.71 -16.20 -1.31
N LEU A 26 -7.42 -16.47 -1.15
CA LEU A 26 -6.45 -16.49 -2.24
C LEU A 26 -6.82 -17.56 -3.26
N LYS A 27 -7.05 -18.82 -2.81
CA LYS A 27 -7.42 -19.94 -3.65
C LYS A 27 -8.67 -19.64 -4.49
N ARG A 28 -9.75 -19.17 -3.85
CA ARG A 28 -10.99 -18.82 -4.57
C ARG A 28 -10.76 -17.79 -5.67
N ARG A 29 -9.89 -16.79 -5.45
CA ARG A 29 -9.58 -15.76 -6.46
C ARG A 29 -8.77 -16.34 -7.62
N ILE A 30 -7.77 -17.16 -7.31
CA ILE A 30 -6.93 -17.80 -8.33
C ILE A 30 -7.74 -18.80 -9.14
N ASP A 31 -8.55 -19.65 -8.50
CA ASP A 31 -9.43 -20.61 -9.18
C ASP A 31 -10.40 -19.88 -10.13
N SER A 32 -11.02 -18.80 -9.65
CA SER A 32 -11.93 -17.99 -10.48
C SER A 32 -11.24 -17.42 -11.71
N LEU A 33 -10.01 -16.91 -11.58
CA LEU A 33 -9.25 -16.37 -12.71
C LEU A 33 -8.83 -17.49 -13.67
N MET A 34 -8.29 -18.57 -13.13
CA MET A 34 -7.85 -19.75 -13.88
C MET A 34 -8.99 -20.30 -14.77
N HIS A 35 -10.17 -20.53 -14.19
CA HIS A 35 -11.35 -21.00 -14.93
C HIS A 35 -11.85 -19.97 -15.95
N TYR A 36 -11.88 -18.68 -15.61
CA TYR A 36 -12.26 -17.63 -16.54
C TYR A 36 -11.32 -17.59 -17.78
N GLN A 37 -10.06 -17.93 -17.58
CA GLN A 37 -9.06 -18.01 -18.64
C GLN A 37 -9.02 -19.37 -19.36
N GLY A 38 -9.93 -20.30 -19.02
CA GLY A 38 -10.11 -21.58 -19.70
C GLY A 38 -9.21 -22.72 -19.20
N TYR A 39 -8.54 -22.56 -18.04
CA TYR A 39 -7.69 -23.61 -17.46
C TYR A 39 -8.45 -24.40 -16.40
N SER A 40 -8.28 -25.73 -16.40
CA SER A 40 -8.90 -26.65 -15.44
C SER A 40 -7.95 -27.18 -14.36
N ASP A 41 -6.62 -26.98 -14.53
CA ASP A 41 -5.61 -27.47 -13.60
C ASP A 41 -4.46 -26.47 -13.41
N TYR A 42 -3.83 -26.53 -12.23
CA TYR A 42 -2.74 -25.61 -11.85
C TYR A 42 -1.44 -25.85 -12.64
N ALA A 43 -1.20 -27.02 -13.22
CA ALA A 43 0.04 -27.30 -13.92
C ALA A 43 0.09 -26.57 -15.28
N SER A 44 -0.99 -26.70 -16.05
CA SER A 44 -1.15 -25.99 -17.33
C SER A 44 -1.22 -24.48 -17.11
N TYR A 45 -1.93 -24.03 -16.05
CA TYR A 45 -2.01 -22.62 -15.71
C TYR A 45 -0.64 -22.04 -15.33
N PHE A 46 0.15 -22.72 -14.49
CA PHE A 46 1.49 -22.28 -14.12
C PHE A 46 2.41 -22.18 -15.36
N SER A 47 2.39 -23.18 -16.24
CA SER A 47 3.17 -23.13 -17.48
C SER A 47 2.84 -21.91 -18.35
N THR A 48 1.58 -21.49 -18.39
CA THR A 48 1.18 -20.27 -19.07
C THR A 48 1.72 -19.03 -18.38
N LEU A 49 1.62 -18.96 -17.05
CA LEU A 49 2.15 -17.81 -16.28
C LEU A 49 3.66 -17.62 -16.44
N GLU A 50 4.42 -18.71 -16.66
CA GLU A 50 5.87 -18.63 -16.91
C GLU A 50 6.23 -18.03 -18.28
N ASN A 51 5.38 -18.21 -19.28
CA ASN A 51 5.69 -17.92 -20.67
C ASN A 51 4.89 -16.75 -21.27
N ASP A 52 3.87 -16.26 -20.55
CA ASP A 52 3.00 -15.19 -21.00
C ASP A 52 2.99 -14.03 -20.00
N PRO A 53 3.74 -12.93 -20.26
CA PRO A 53 3.79 -11.77 -19.38
C PRO A 53 2.43 -11.08 -19.17
N GLU A 54 1.52 -11.15 -20.14
CA GLU A 54 0.18 -10.56 -19.99
C GLU A 54 -0.67 -11.37 -19.03
N ARG A 55 -0.64 -12.70 -19.11
CA ARG A 55 -1.30 -13.60 -18.15
C ARG A 55 -0.72 -13.44 -16.76
N TRP A 56 0.59 -13.30 -16.65
CA TRP A 56 1.25 -12.98 -15.40
C TRP A 56 0.75 -11.65 -14.79
N ALA A 57 0.65 -10.59 -15.60
CA ALA A 57 0.14 -9.31 -15.14
C ALA A 57 -1.32 -9.39 -14.65
N GLN A 58 -2.18 -10.15 -15.36
CA GLN A 58 -3.57 -10.41 -14.94
C GLN A 58 -3.63 -11.22 -13.64
N PHE A 59 -2.75 -12.20 -13.47
CA PHE A 59 -2.62 -12.96 -12.22
C PHE A 59 -2.24 -12.04 -11.05
N MET A 60 -1.24 -11.19 -11.23
CA MET A 60 -0.80 -10.22 -10.21
C MET A 60 -1.92 -9.26 -9.82
N ASP A 61 -2.62 -8.67 -10.76
CA ASP A 61 -3.77 -7.79 -10.51
C ASP A 61 -4.87 -8.50 -9.68
N LYS A 62 -5.08 -9.81 -9.92
CA LYS A 62 -6.04 -10.62 -9.15
C LYS A 62 -5.56 -10.94 -7.74
N VAL A 63 -4.26 -11.13 -7.54
CA VAL A 63 -3.65 -11.40 -6.22
C VAL A 63 -3.63 -10.13 -5.37
N THR A 64 -3.24 -8.98 -5.95
CA THR A 64 -2.95 -7.74 -5.22
C THR A 64 -4.18 -6.89 -4.87
N ILE A 65 -5.30 -7.04 -5.56
CA ILE A 65 -6.54 -6.25 -5.33
C ILE A 65 -6.27 -4.75 -5.28
N ASN A 66 -5.98 -4.18 -6.43
CA ASN A 66 -5.57 -2.79 -6.59
C ASN A 66 -6.74 -1.78 -6.52
N VAL A 67 -7.38 -1.65 -5.36
CA VAL A 67 -8.47 -0.69 -5.12
C VAL A 67 -8.01 0.39 -4.14
N SER A 68 -7.82 1.60 -4.65
CA SER A 68 -7.46 2.77 -3.84
C SER A 68 -8.13 4.03 -4.38
N GLU A 69 -8.34 5.01 -3.51
CA GLU A 69 -8.89 6.33 -3.84
C GLU A 69 -8.20 7.41 -3.00
N PHE A 70 -8.19 8.64 -3.49
CA PHE A 70 -7.67 9.77 -2.73
C PHE A 70 -8.49 9.98 -1.44
N PHE A 71 -7.81 10.29 -0.33
CA PHE A 71 -8.42 10.53 0.98
C PHE A 71 -9.41 9.43 1.40
N ARG A 72 -9.09 8.16 1.11
CA ARG A 72 -9.92 7.00 1.49
C ARG A 72 -10.21 6.98 2.98
N ASN A 73 -11.50 6.91 3.37
CA ASN A 73 -12.01 7.13 4.72
C ASN A 73 -11.71 8.57 5.20
N PRO A 74 -12.42 9.60 4.70
CA PRO A 74 -12.09 11.02 4.90
C PRO A 74 -11.89 11.42 6.36
N ASP A 75 -12.69 10.89 7.29
CA ASP A 75 -12.57 11.19 8.73
C ASP A 75 -11.23 10.73 9.31
N ILE A 76 -10.70 9.60 8.81
CA ILE A 76 -9.40 9.10 9.26
C ILE A 76 -8.28 9.96 8.67
N PHE A 77 -8.39 10.36 7.40
CA PHE A 77 -7.45 11.30 6.79
C PHE A 77 -7.50 12.69 7.46
N LYS A 78 -8.68 13.13 7.93
CA LYS A 78 -8.80 14.32 8.76
C LYS A 78 -8.01 14.19 10.08
N THR A 79 -8.05 13.03 10.73
CA THR A 79 -7.22 12.77 11.91
C THR A 79 -5.72 12.82 11.57
N LEU A 80 -5.31 12.25 10.42
CA LEU A 80 -3.94 12.34 9.92
C LEU A 80 -3.51 13.80 9.72
N GLU A 81 -4.36 14.62 9.10
CA GLU A 81 -4.14 16.05 8.80
C GLU A 81 -4.05 16.90 10.07
N GLU A 82 -5.03 16.77 10.99
CA GLU A 82 -5.19 17.68 12.13
C GLU A 82 -4.33 17.29 13.34
N LYS A 83 -3.96 16.02 13.48
CA LYS A 83 -3.30 15.53 14.71
C LYS A 83 -1.95 14.87 14.46
N ILE A 84 -1.89 13.94 13.48
CA ILE A 84 -0.71 13.09 13.34
C ILE A 84 0.43 13.82 12.62
N ILE A 85 0.16 14.44 11.47
CA ILE A 85 1.19 15.19 10.73
C ILE A 85 1.74 16.36 11.56
N PRO A 86 0.91 17.20 12.22
CA PRO A 86 1.42 18.26 13.10
C PRO A 86 2.29 17.72 14.23
N TYR A 87 1.87 16.66 14.93
CA TYR A 87 2.68 15.99 15.95
C TYR A 87 4.05 15.56 15.41
N LEU A 88 4.07 14.89 14.25
CA LEU A 88 5.32 14.41 13.66
C LEU A 88 6.23 15.57 13.19
N ILE A 89 5.65 16.65 12.66
CA ILE A 89 6.43 17.85 12.26
C ILE A 89 7.04 18.52 13.49
N GLU A 90 6.31 18.63 14.58
CA GLU A 90 6.83 19.16 15.85
C GLU A 90 8.02 18.32 16.37
N GLN A 91 7.95 17.00 16.28
CA GLN A 91 8.99 16.10 16.79
C GLN A 91 10.24 16.04 15.88
N TYR A 92 10.08 16.08 14.55
CA TYR A 92 11.15 15.75 13.60
C TYR A 92 11.47 16.85 12.58
N GLY A 93 10.64 17.87 12.48
CA GLY A 93 10.76 18.92 11.46
C GLY A 93 10.47 18.40 10.05
N SER A 94 11.39 17.68 9.46
CA SER A 94 11.25 17.07 8.13
C SER A 94 10.88 15.58 8.25
N LEU A 95 9.90 15.14 7.47
CA LEU A 95 9.36 13.78 7.57
C LEU A 95 9.85 12.87 6.46
N LYS A 96 10.29 11.66 6.85
CA LYS A 96 10.47 10.50 5.97
C LYS A 96 9.28 9.57 6.17
N ILE A 97 8.48 9.39 5.12
CA ILE A 97 7.22 8.64 5.17
C ILE A 97 7.31 7.44 4.23
N TRP A 98 6.67 6.34 4.61
CA TRP A 98 6.51 5.17 3.75
C TRP A 98 5.02 4.84 3.58
N SER A 99 4.51 4.89 2.34
CA SER A 99 3.22 4.31 1.95
C SER A 99 3.47 2.90 1.42
N ALA A 100 3.14 1.92 2.23
CA ALA A 100 3.39 0.49 2.02
C ALA A 100 2.15 -0.18 1.40
N ALA A 101 2.28 -0.82 0.24
CA ALA A 101 1.20 -1.27 -0.64
C ALA A 101 0.36 -0.08 -1.15
N CYS A 102 1.01 0.84 -1.86
CA CYS A 102 0.45 2.12 -2.27
C CYS A 102 -0.54 2.05 -3.44
N SER A 103 -0.67 0.89 -4.10
CA SER A 103 -1.55 0.68 -5.24
C SER A 103 -1.35 1.75 -6.33
N ASN A 104 -2.42 2.38 -6.82
CA ASN A 104 -2.40 3.41 -7.87
C ASN A 104 -1.81 4.77 -7.44
N GLY A 105 -1.24 4.88 -6.24
CA GLY A 105 -0.61 6.10 -5.75
C GLY A 105 -1.55 7.13 -5.11
N ALA A 106 -2.85 6.89 -5.07
CA ALA A 106 -3.81 7.85 -4.48
C ALA A 106 -3.51 8.16 -3.00
N GLU A 107 -3.08 7.17 -2.21
CA GLU A 107 -2.76 7.34 -0.78
C GLU A 107 -1.48 8.18 -0.56
N PRO A 108 -0.32 7.85 -1.14
CA PRO A 108 0.88 8.67 -0.96
C PRO A 108 0.71 10.08 -1.52
N TYR A 109 -0.03 10.27 -2.60
CA TYR A 109 -0.31 11.61 -3.11
C TYR A 109 -1.28 12.40 -2.23
N SER A 110 -2.28 11.76 -1.61
CA SER A 110 -3.10 12.42 -0.59
C SER A 110 -2.24 12.90 0.59
N THR A 111 -1.32 12.07 1.05
CA THR A 111 -0.36 12.44 2.10
C THR A 111 0.57 13.58 1.66
N ALA A 112 1.04 13.57 0.40
CA ALA A 112 1.87 14.63 -0.16
C ALA A 112 1.14 15.98 -0.19
N MET A 113 -0.14 16.01 -0.55
CA MET A 113 -0.96 17.23 -0.52
C MET A 113 -1.03 17.80 0.90
N LEU A 114 -1.28 16.95 1.92
CA LEU A 114 -1.32 17.39 3.32
C LEU A 114 0.01 17.99 3.76
N LEU A 115 1.13 17.36 3.43
CA LEU A 115 2.45 17.89 3.77
C LEU A 115 2.73 19.24 3.13
N LYS A 116 2.35 19.43 1.86
CA LYS A 116 2.48 20.72 1.14
C LYS A 116 1.60 21.83 1.72
N GLU A 117 0.50 21.48 2.36
CA GLU A 117 -0.41 22.45 2.97
C GLU A 117 -0.03 22.78 4.40
N LEU A 118 0.51 21.83 5.15
CA LEU A 118 0.79 21.98 6.57
C LEU A 118 2.22 22.46 6.87
N SER A 119 3.17 22.28 5.95
CA SER A 119 4.57 22.58 6.21
C SER A 119 5.37 22.89 4.94
N GLY A 120 6.27 23.86 5.03
CA GLY A 120 7.31 24.13 4.01
C GLY A 120 8.55 23.24 4.13
N GLY A 121 8.56 22.23 5.00
CA GLY A 121 9.70 21.34 5.25
C GLY A 121 10.09 20.46 4.05
N ARG A 122 11.30 19.92 4.09
CA ARG A 122 11.78 18.94 3.11
C ARG A 122 11.30 17.54 3.49
N HIS A 123 10.09 17.17 3.06
CA HIS A 123 9.52 15.86 3.30
C HIS A 123 9.82 14.90 2.14
N THR A 124 9.89 13.61 2.43
CA THR A 124 10.03 12.54 1.42
C THR A 124 9.02 11.43 1.68
N ILE A 125 8.40 10.94 0.61
CA ILE A 125 7.47 9.81 0.67
C ILE A 125 8.00 8.71 -0.23
N HIS A 126 8.34 7.57 0.37
CA HIS A 126 8.59 6.32 -0.35
C HIS A 126 7.26 5.60 -0.50
N ALA A 127 6.83 5.35 -1.71
CA ALA A 127 5.63 4.61 -2.03
C ALA A 127 6.00 3.28 -2.68
N THR A 128 5.52 2.18 -2.13
CA THR A 128 5.90 0.86 -2.62
C THR A 128 4.69 -0.02 -2.86
N ASP A 129 4.78 -0.84 -3.90
CA ASP A 129 3.85 -1.92 -4.18
C ASP A 129 4.60 -3.10 -4.81
N MET A 130 4.03 -4.29 -4.78
CA MET A 130 4.62 -5.46 -5.43
C MET A 130 4.27 -5.56 -6.92
N ASP A 131 3.25 -4.84 -7.37
CA ASP A 131 2.71 -4.87 -8.72
C ASP A 131 3.33 -3.74 -9.57
N ASP A 132 4.18 -4.11 -10.54
CA ASP A 132 4.84 -3.15 -11.44
C ASP A 132 3.85 -2.37 -12.31
N LYS A 133 2.73 -3.00 -12.72
CA LYS A 133 1.71 -2.38 -13.55
C LYS A 133 1.01 -1.24 -12.80
N ILE A 134 0.62 -1.49 -11.54
CA ILE A 134 -0.03 -0.46 -10.74
C ILE A 134 0.94 0.67 -10.37
N LEU A 135 2.22 0.37 -10.15
CA LEU A 135 3.25 1.39 -9.93
C LEU A 135 3.47 2.28 -11.16
N ALA A 136 3.37 1.71 -12.37
CA ALA A 136 3.43 2.49 -13.61
C ALA A 136 2.26 3.47 -13.71
N LEU A 137 1.03 3.03 -13.39
CA LEU A 137 -0.15 3.90 -13.32
C LEU A 137 -0.01 4.98 -12.24
N ALA A 138 0.49 4.61 -11.07
CA ALA A 138 0.76 5.57 -9.98
C ALA A 138 1.73 6.67 -10.41
N LYS A 139 2.81 6.31 -11.11
CA LYS A 139 3.78 7.27 -11.66
C LYS A 139 3.20 8.18 -12.73
N GLN A 140 2.24 7.72 -13.52
CA GLN A 140 1.53 8.56 -14.49
C GLN A 140 0.74 9.67 -13.79
N GLY A 141 0.11 9.36 -12.65
CA GLY A 141 -0.64 10.33 -11.88
C GLY A 141 -1.91 10.85 -12.58
N CYS A 142 -2.53 10.02 -13.41
CA CYS A 142 -3.75 10.33 -14.16
C CYS A 142 -4.91 9.48 -13.64
N TYR A 143 -6.02 10.11 -13.27
CA TYR A 143 -7.09 9.44 -12.52
C TYR A 143 -8.48 9.76 -13.08
N PRO A 144 -9.39 8.79 -13.15
CA PRO A 144 -10.81 9.05 -13.42
C PRO A 144 -11.50 9.71 -12.22
N ALA A 145 -12.62 10.35 -12.44
CA ALA A 145 -13.36 11.14 -11.44
C ALA A 145 -13.72 10.35 -10.16
N ASN A 146 -14.02 9.06 -10.29
CA ASN A 146 -14.39 8.22 -9.14
C ASN A 146 -13.24 7.99 -8.14
N ILE A 147 -11.98 8.06 -8.58
CA ILE A 147 -10.80 7.91 -7.72
C ILE A 147 -10.52 9.18 -6.90
N ILE A 148 -10.90 10.35 -7.43
CA ILE A 148 -10.71 11.65 -6.76
C ILE A 148 -11.98 12.19 -6.07
N LYS A 149 -13.02 11.38 -5.93
CA LYS A 149 -14.33 11.81 -5.39
C LYS A 149 -14.26 12.46 -4.00
N ASN A 150 -13.32 12.01 -3.16
CA ASN A 150 -13.11 12.55 -1.79
C ASN A 150 -12.14 13.74 -1.75
N VAL A 151 -11.60 14.16 -2.87
CA VAL A 151 -10.74 15.36 -2.94
C VAL A 151 -11.65 16.59 -2.91
N SER A 152 -11.40 17.54 -2.01
CA SER A 152 -12.16 18.79 -1.95
C SER A 152 -11.94 19.62 -3.23
N ASP A 153 -12.93 20.45 -3.59
CA ASP A 153 -12.84 21.28 -4.80
C ASP A 153 -11.64 22.24 -4.77
N THR A 154 -11.26 22.72 -3.58
CA THR A 154 -10.06 23.54 -3.40
C THR A 154 -8.79 22.75 -3.77
N ARG A 155 -8.66 21.51 -3.26
CA ARG A 155 -7.54 20.62 -3.58
C ARG A 155 -7.57 20.17 -5.04
N LYS A 156 -8.75 19.89 -5.63
CA LYS A 156 -8.87 19.58 -7.06
C LYS A 156 -8.31 20.72 -7.92
N ARG A 157 -8.74 21.97 -7.69
CA ARG A 157 -8.21 23.14 -8.41
C ARG A 157 -6.72 23.38 -8.20
N LYS A 158 -6.19 23.05 -7.02
CA LYS A 158 -4.79 23.28 -6.67
C LYS A 158 -3.84 22.23 -7.24
N TYR A 159 -4.27 20.96 -7.27
CA TYR A 159 -3.37 19.83 -7.53
C TYR A 159 -3.66 19.09 -8.82
N PHE A 160 -4.81 19.31 -9.47
CA PHE A 160 -5.19 18.58 -10.67
C PHE A 160 -5.51 19.50 -11.83
N GLU A 161 -5.22 19.00 -13.04
CA GLU A 161 -5.69 19.54 -14.30
C GLU A 161 -6.66 18.54 -14.91
N GLU A 162 -7.88 18.99 -15.24
CA GLU A 162 -8.86 18.14 -15.92
C GLU A 162 -8.63 18.17 -17.43
N LYS A 163 -8.49 16.98 -18.03
CA LYS A 163 -8.36 16.79 -19.47
C LYS A 163 -9.19 15.57 -19.89
N ASN A 164 -10.20 15.78 -20.74
CA ASN A 164 -11.05 14.71 -21.30
C ASN A 164 -11.66 13.78 -20.24
N GLY A 165 -12.16 14.32 -19.13
CA GLY A 165 -12.75 13.55 -18.03
C GLY A 165 -11.74 12.78 -17.17
N GLN A 166 -10.44 12.98 -17.39
CA GLN A 166 -9.35 12.49 -16.54
C GLN A 166 -8.72 13.66 -15.79
N TYR A 167 -8.20 13.35 -14.61
CA TYR A 167 -7.58 14.32 -13.70
C TYR A 167 -6.09 14.03 -13.60
N GLN A 168 -5.27 14.88 -14.21
CA GLN A 168 -3.82 14.78 -14.18
C GLN A 168 -3.27 15.51 -12.95
N LEU A 169 -2.59 14.79 -12.06
CA LEU A 169 -1.93 15.37 -10.90
C LEU A 169 -0.71 16.19 -11.33
N ASN A 170 -0.59 17.42 -10.82
CA ASN A 170 0.54 18.29 -11.11
C ASN A 170 1.81 17.91 -10.31
N ASN A 171 2.96 18.51 -10.68
CA ASN A 171 4.25 18.16 -10.10
C ASN A 171 4.37 18.54 -8.61
N SER A 172 3.62 19.53 -8.12
CA SER A 172 3.77 20.01 -6.74
C SER A 172 3.57 18.91 -5.68
N ALA A 173 2.61 17.98 -5.89
CA ALA A 173 2.42 16.83 -5.02
C ALA A 173 3.28 15.62 -5.45
N ARG A 174 3.56 15.47 -6.77
CA ARG A 174 4.32 14.34 -7.31
C ARG A 174 5.77 14.33 -6.86
N ASP A 175 6.41 15.50 -6.76
CA ASP A 175 7.84 15.64 -6.45
C ASP A 175 8.22 15.13 -5.05
N LEU A 176 7.26 14.98 -4.13
CA LEU A 176 7.50 14.40 -2.80
C LEU A 176 7.52 12.88 -2.80
N VAL A 177 7.01 12.21 -3.87
CA VAL A 177 6.74 10.78 -3.87
C VAL A 177 7.68 10.05 -4.81
N SER A 178 8.39 9.06 -4.27
CA SER A 178 9.22 8.14 -5.04
C SER A 178 8.64 6.72 -5.00
N PHE A 179 8.42 6.13 -6.18
CA PHE A 179 7.81 4.80 -6.31
C PHE A 179 8.86 3.71 -6.54
N ARG A 180 8.77 2.62 -5.78
CA ARG A 180 9.65 1.44 -5.90
C ARG A 180 8.85 0.15 -5.79
N LYS A 181 9.30 -0.90 -6.47
CA LYS A 181 8.78 -2.25 -6.26
C LYS A 181 9.22 -2.77 -4.90
N HIS A 182 8.28 -3.35 -4.14
CA HIS A 182 8.57 -3.98 -2.85
C HIS A 182 7.46 -4.95 -2.46
N ASP A 183 7.86 -6.17 -2.10
CA ASP A 183 6.97 -7.15 -1.47
C ASP A 183 7.09 -7.04 0.05
N LEU A 184 5.98 -6.80 0.73
CA LEU A 184 5.93 -6.65 2.19
C LEU A 184 6.31 -7.93 2.94
N LEU A 185 6.15 -9.11 2.34
CA LEU A 185 6.44 -10.37 3.00
C LEU A 185 7.92 -10.78 2.87
N THR A 186 8.52 -10.53 1.69
CA THR A 186 9.86 -11.02 1.37
C THR A 186 10.92 -9.92 1.28
N GLY A 187 10.51 -8.65 1.10
CA GLY A 187 11.42 -7.53 0.87
C GLY A 187 12.25 -7.13 2.08
N ARG A 188 13.36 -6.42 1.81
CA ARG A 188 14.18 -5.80 2.86
C ARG A 188 13.62 -4.44 3.25
N TYR A 189 13.59 -4.16 4.53
CA TYR A 189 13.02 -2.94 5.09
C TYR A 189 14.10 -1.91 5.39
N GLU A 190 13.90 -0.68 4.90
CA GLU A 190 14.69 0.47 5.32
C GLU A 190 14.19 0.99 6.68
N GLY A 191 15.03 1.72 7.39
CA GLY A 191 14.69 2.32 8.69
C GLY A 191 14.54 3.84 8.66
N GLY A 192 14.20 4.39 9.85
CA GLY A 192 14.14 5.84 10.08
C GLY A 192 12.89 6.52 9.53
N TYR A 193 11.81 5.78 9.34
CA TYR A 193 10.52 6.37 8.95
C TYR A 193 9.82 6.99 10.16
N HIS A 194 9.28 8.19 9.97
CA HIS A 194 8.48 8.90 10.97
C HIS A 194 7.00 8.52 10.89
N LEU A 195 6.54 8.15 9.69
CA LEU A 195 5.20 7.61 9.43
C LEU A 195 5.31 6.44 8.46
N ILE A 196 4.68 5.31 8.80
CA ILE A 196 4.42 4.22 7.87
C ILE A 196 2.91 4.13 7.70
N VAL A 197 2.43 4.20 6.46
CA VAL A 197 1.02 4.03 6.09
C VAL A 197 0.90 2.66 5.43
N CYS A 198 0.16 1.73 6.06
CA CYS A 198 -0.08 0.40 5.53
C CYS A 198 -1.55 0.04 5.75
N ARG A 199 -2.38 0.29 4.72
CA ARG A 199 -3.83 0.25 4.87
C ARG A 199 -4.48 -0.69 3.86
N ASN A 200 -5.46 -1.45 4.35
CA ASN A 200 -6.33 -2.31 3.55
C ASN A 200 -5.59 -3.42 2.77
N VAL A 201 -4.46 -3.86 3.28
CA VAL A 201 -3.65 -4.96 2.71
C VAL A 201 -3.47 -6.11 3.69
N THR A 202 -3.27 -5.84 4.99
CA THR A 202 -3.00 -6.88 5.98
C THR A 202 -4.21 -7.79 6.23
N ILE A 203 -5.40 -7.33 5.88
CA ILE A 203 -6.63 -8.15 5.91
C ILE A 203 -6.55 -9.44 5.07
N TYR A 204 -5.65 -9.47 4.08
CA TYR A 204 -5.43 -10.63 3.21
C TYR A 204 -4.37 -11.59 3.74
N PHE A 205 -3.56 -11.19 4.72
CA PHE A 205 -2.46 -11.98 5.26
C PHE A 205 -2.90 -12.89 6.40
N THR A 206 -2.18 -14.01 6.58
CA THR A 206 -2.33 -14.86 7.76
C THR A 206 -1.94 -14.09 9.03
N ARG A 207 -2.34 -14.58 10.19
CA ARG A 207 -2.03 -13.93 11.46
C ARG A 207 -0.51 -13.89 11.70
N GLU A 208 0.19 -14.96 11.38
CA GLU A 208 1.65 -15.08 11.51
C GLU A 208 2.35 -14.05 10.62
N ALA A 209 1.94 -13.94 9.35
CA ALA A 209 2.48 -12.96 8.42
C ALA A 209 2.19 -11.52 8.87
N GLN A 210 1.02 -11.24 9.45
CA GLN A 210 0.70 -9.93 10.02
C GLN A 210 1.62 -9.58 11.19
N MET A 211 1.86 -10.52 12.12
CA MET A 211 2.71 -10.29 13.29
C MET A 211 4.16 -10.01 12.87
N GLU A 212 4.68 -10.79 11.92
CA GLU A 212 6.02 -10.56 11.35
C GLU A 212 6.11 -9.20 10.67
N LEU A 213 5.11 -8.84 9.86
CA LEU A 213 5.02 -7.56 9.16
C LEU A 213 5.03 -6.38 10.14
N TYR A 214 4.19 -6.42 11.17
CA TYR A 214 4.13 -5.35 12.16
C TYR A 214 5.43 -5.23 12.98
N SER A 215 6.10 -6.34 13.27
CA SER A 215 7.43 -6.34 13.87
C SER A 215 8.47 -5.65 12.97
N LYS A 216 8.45 -5.94 11.66
CA LYS A 216 9.32 -5.26 10.67
C LYS A 216 9.01 -3.76 10.59
N PHE A 217 7.74 -3.36 10.61
CA PHE A 217 7.35 -1.94 10.64
C PHE A 217 7.83 -1.24 11.91
N ASN A 218 7.71 -1.87 13.08
CA ASN A 218 8.25 -1.29 14.31
C ASN A 218 9.75 -1.02 14.19
N LYS A 219 10.53 -1.99 13.71
CA LYS A 219 11.99 -1.83 13.51
C LYS A 219 12.33 -0.74 12.49
N SER A 220 11.45 -0.50 11.50
CA SER A 220 11.63 0.52 10.46
C SER A 220 11.25 1.94 10.90
N LEU A 221 10.39 2.07 11.90
CA LEU A 221 10.01 3.36 12.46
C LEU A 221 11.13 3.96 13.32
N ALA A 222 11.26 5.28 13.26
CA ALA A 222 11.98 6.06 14.25
C ALA A 222 11.29 5.96 15.62
N GLN A 223 12.00 6.25 16.69
CA GLN A 223 11.43 6.28 18.05
C GLN A 223 10.32 7.35 18.13
N GLY A 224 9.12 7.01 18.58
CA GLY A 224 7.95 7.91 18.56
C GLY A 224 7.25 8.02 17.20
N GLY A 225 7.76 7.36 16.16
CA GLY A 225 7.11 7.30 14.84
C GLY A 225 5.80 6.53 14.86
N ILE A 226 4.96 6.78 13.87
CA ILE A 226 3.57 6.30 13.81
C ILE A 226 3.40 5.26 12.69
N LEU A 227 2.70 4.17 13.01
CA LEU A 227 2.12 3.24 12.05
C LEU A 227 0.63 3.56 11.88
N PHE A 228 0.20 3.85 10.65
CA PHE A 228 -1.19 4.11 10.27
C PHE A 228 -1.75 2.91 9.50
N ILE A 229 -2.80 2.28 10.02
CA ILE A 229 -3.46 1.11 9.42
C ILE A 229 -4.87 1.45 8.90
N GLY A 230 -5.48 0.54 8.13
CA GLY A 230 -6.82 0.73 7.57
C GLY A 230 -7.95 0.56 8.58
N ALA A 231 -9.13 1.07 8.23
CA ALA A 231 -10.31 1.13 9.11
C ALA A 231 -10.78 -0.25 9.63
N THR A 232 -10.56 -1.32 8.87
CA THR A 232 -10.98 -2.68 9.21
C THR A 232 -9.83 -3.54 9.74
N GLU A 233 -8.65 -2.94 9.91
CA GLU A 233 -7.45 -3.59 10.42
C GLU A 233 -7.29 -3.31 11.91
N ASN A 234 -6.65 -4.24 12.62
CA ASN A 234 -6.33 -4.10 14.03
C ASN A 234 -5.06 -4.89 14.35
N ILE A 235 -4.19 -4.31 15.17
CA ILE A 235 -2.99 -5.00 15.64
C ILE A 235 -3.30 -5.65 16.98
N ILE A 236 -3.35 -6.98 16.97
CA ILE A 236 -3.50 -7.76 18.19
C ILE A 236 -2.13 -7.79 18.89
N ASN A 237 -2.13 -7.67 20.22
CA ASN A 237 -0.91 -7.70 21.03
C ASN A 237 0.13 -6.61 20.63
N TYR A 238 -0.33 -5.44 20.22
CA TYR A 238 0.53 -4.34 19.78
C TYR A 238 1.60 -3.94 20.82
N HIS A 239 1.33 -4.11 22.12
CA HIS A 239 2.32 -3.87 23.18
C HIS A 239 3.55 -4.80 23.08
N GLU A 240 3.34 -6.08 22.77
CA GLU A 240 4.42 -7.06 22.59
C GLU A 240 5.30 -6.71 21.37
N LEU A 241 4.71 -6.04 20.38
CA LEU A 241 5.40 -5.54 19.19
C LEU A 241 6.08 -4.18 19.40
N GLY A 242 6.04 -3.63 20.63
CA GLY A 242 6.66 -2.34 20.94
C GLY A 242 5.87 -1.12 20.47
N PHE A 243 4.56 -1.29 20.30
CA PHE A 243 3.65 -0.19 19.99
C PHE A 243 2.76 0.17 21.18
N GLU A 244 2.27 1.40 21.20
CA GLU A 244 1.09 1.79 21.92
C GLU A 244 0.01 2.30 20.96
N LYS A 245 -1.26 2.15 21.31
CA LYS A 245 -2.36 2.71 20.53
C LYS A 245 -2.49 4.20 20.83
N TYR A 246 -2.00 5.03 19.92
CA TYR A 246 -1.98 6.49 20.08
C TYR A 246 -3.35 7.11 19.83
N LEU A 247 -3.98 6.74 18.71
CA LEU A 247 -5.36 7.08 18.32
C LEU A 247 -5.99 5.87 17.61
N PRO A 248 -7.31 5.82 17.37
CA PRO A 248 -7.89 4.80 16.50
C PRO A 248 -7.15 4.75 15.17
N TRP A 249 -6.71 3.53 14.77
CA TRP A 249 -5.90 3.22 13.55
C TRP A 249 -4.48 3.77 13.52
N PHE A 250 -4.00 4.46 14.55
CA PHE A 250 -2.65 4.99 14.66
C PHE A 250 -1.93 4.39 15.87
N TYR A 251 -0.79 3.77 15.62
CA TYR A 251 0.03 3.11 16.63
C TYR A 251 1.40 3.77 16.69
N ARG A 252 1.82 4.20 17.88
CA ARG A 252 3.10 4.87 18.11
C ARG A 252 4.14 3.86 18.56
N LYS A 253 5.33 3.91 17.98
CA LYS A 253 6.47 3.12 18.45
C LYS A 253 6.95 3.64 19.81
N VAL A 254 7.07 2.73 20.79
CA VAL A 254 7.55 3.04 22.16
C VAL A 254 8.78 2.22 22.57
N LYS A 255 9.13 1.20 21.77
CA LYS A 255 10.34 0.37 21.96
C LYS A 255 11.01 0.03 20.64
#